data_f072a99b81da90b7eb69ad013831dcb7
#
_entry.id   f072a99b81da90b7eb69ad013831dcb7
#
_cell.length_a   1.000
_cell.length_b   1.000
_cell.length_c   1.000
_cell.angle_alpha   90.00
_cell.angle_beta   90.00
_cell.angle_gamma   90.00
#
_symmetry.space_group_name_H-M   'P 1'
#
loop_
_entity.id
_entity.type
_entity.pdbx_description
1 polymer ?
#
loop_
_entity_poly.entity_id
_entity_poly.type
_entity_poly.pdbx_seq_one_letter_code
_entity_poly.pdbx_strand_id
1 'polypeptide(L)'
;MKVFFAFLLLWSFNCVAQTKDYSNDTKTIESTIHSLYEVISGGPQVQRDWDRFKNLFKPEGRLLPTRKDEGGNLILKALTPDEYVELFKSRIPTGFFEREISRKEEEFGTVAHVFSTYETKEKKEGPVTNRGINSIQLFKDQDRYYIVSIFWCAESMGFDLPKKYISDK
;
A
#
# COMPACT_ATOMS: atom_id res chain seq x y z
N MET A 1 14.09 -41.71 -56.83
CA MET A 1 14.33 -41.32 -55.44
C MET A 1 13.81 -39.93 -55.26
N LYS A 2 12.60 -39.76 -54.69
CA LYS A 2 11.95 -38.42 -54.47
C LYS A 2 12.23 -37.98 -53.06
N VAL A 3 12.97 -36.89 -52.88
CA VAL A 3 13.27 -36.32 -51.56
C VAL A 3 12.15 -35.31 -51.23
N PHE A 4 11.38 -35.60 -50.18
CA PHE A 4 10.39 -34.66 -49.62
C PHE A 4 11.08 -33.71 -48.62
N PHE A 5 11.14 -32.45 -48.95
CA PHE A 5 11.55 -31.42 -48.01
C PHE A 5 10.32 -30.99 -47.15
N ALA A 6 10.32 -31.40 -45.88
CA ALA A 6 9.33 -30.93 -44.92
C ALA A 6 9.74 -29.53 -44.39
N PHE A 7 8.99 -28.49 -44.74
CA PHE A 7 9.15 -27.14 -44.18
C PHE A 7 8.48 -27.09 -42.81
N LEU A 8 9.29 -27.05 -41.75
CA LEU A 8 8.79 -26.79 -40.38
C LEU A 8 8.59 -25.28 -40.23
N LEU A 9 7.33 -24.85 -40.25
CA LEU A 9 6.91 -23.50 -39.86
C LEU A 9 6.99 -23.36 -38.34
N LEU A 10 8.04 -22.69 -37.84
CA LEU A 10 8.16 -22.24 -36.46
C LEU A 10 7.23 -21.05 -36.24
N TRP A 11 6.09 -21.30 -35.61
CA TRP A 11 5.17 -20.27 -35.16
C TRP A 11 5.70 -19.70 -33.83
N SER A 12 6.39 -18.57 -33.88
CA SER A 12 6.78 -17.82 -32.70
C SER A 12 5.55 -17.16 -32.06
N PHE A 13 5.06 -17.70 -30.96
CA PHE A 13 4.09 -17.03 -30.10
C PHE A 13 4.77 -15.85 -29.42
N ASN A 14 4.52 -14.63 -29.93
CA ASN A 14 4.82 -13.41 -29.17
C ASN A 14 3.80 -13.31 -28.03
N CYS A 15 4.20 -13.75 -26.81
CA CYS A 15 3.44 -13.50 -25.59
C CYS A 15 3.65 -12.01 -25.24
N VAL A 16 2.75 -11.15 -25.68
CA VAL A 16 2.69 -9.77 -25.20
C VAL A 16 2.15 -9.83 -23.78
N ALA A 17 3.04 -9.65 -22.81
CA ALA A 17 2.62 -9.46 -21.43
C ALA A 17 1.71 -8.22 -21.36
N GLN A 18 0.44 -8.43 -21.05
CA GLN A 18 -0.52 -7.34 -20.89
C GLN A 18 -0.13 -6.55 -19.62
N THR A 19 0.38 -5.34 -19.80
CA THR A 19 0.67 -4.44 -18.68
C THR A 19 -0.65 -4.07 -18.02
N LYS A 20 -0.76 -4.35 -16.72
CA LYS A 20 -1.94 -3.95 -15.93
C LYS A 20 -2.01 -2.42 -15.86
N ASP A 21 -3.19 -1.87 -16.11
CA ASP A 21 -3.45 -0.43 -15.99
C ASP A 21 -3.96 -0.10 -14.58
N TYR A 22 -3.17 0.65 -13.82
CA TYR A 22 -3.50 1.13 -12.49
C TYR A 22 -3.81 2.64 -12.46
N SER A 23 -4.06 3.27 -13.60
CA SER A 23 -4.27 4.72 -13.70
C SER A 23 -5.45 5.22 -12.86
N ASN A 24 -6.49 4.41 -12.71
CA ASN A 24 -7.65 4.76 -11.89
C ASN A 24 -7.34 4.85 -10.39
N ASP A 25 -6.34 4.11 -9.92
CA ASP A 25 -5.96 4.09 -8.49
C ASP A 25 -5.39 5.42 -8.01
N THR A 26 -4.88 6.24 -8.92
CA THR A 26 -4.09 7.44 -8.58
C THR A 26 -4.66 8.75 -9.10
N LYS A 27 -5.90 8.75 -9.60
CA LYS A 27 -6.56 9.95 -10.16
C LYS A 27 -6.96 10.99 -9.12
N THR A 28 -7.28 10.56 -7.92
CA THR A 28 -7.72 11.42 -6.82
C THR A 28 -7.04 11.00 -5.52
N ILE A 29 -7.04 11.88 -4.52
CA ILE A 29 -6.59 11.52 -3.16
C ILE A 29 -7.39 10.32 -2.66
N GLU A 30 -8.73 10.36 -2.81
CA GLU A 30 -9.63 9.28 -2.40
C GLU A 30 -9.25 7.93 -3.02
N SER A 31 -9.08 7.87 -4.36
CA SER A 31 -8.72 6.62 -5.04
C SER A 31 -7.34 6.12 -4.64
N THR A 32 -6.38 7.04 -4.40
CA THR A 32 -5.01 6.69 -3.99
C THR A 32 -4.99 6.06 -2.60
N ILE A 33 -5.69 6.66 -1.65
CA ILE A 33 -5.78 6.16 -0.27
C ILE A 33 -6.59 4.86 -0.22
N HIS A 34 -7.72 4.78 -0.94
CA HIS A 34 -8.51 3.56 -1.03
C HIS A 34 -7.68 2.39 -1.58
N SER A 35 -6.97 2.61 -2.69
CA SER A 35 -6.13 1.58 -3.32
C SER A 35 -4.96 1.16 -2.42
N LEU A 36 -4.40 2.08 -1.63
CA LEU A 36 -3.36 1.76 -0.64
C LEU A 36 -3.86 0.73 0.38
N TYR A 37 -5.03 0.95 0.99
CA TYR A 37 -5.60 0.03 1.97
C TYR A 37 -6.09 -1.28 1.33
N GLU A 38 -6.67 -1.19 0.15
CA GLU A 38 -7.18 -2.37 -0.56
C GLU A 38 -6.05 -3.33 -0.94
N VAL A 39 -4.97 -2.83 -1.54
CA VAL A 39 -3.90 -3.66 -2.10
C VAL A 39 -3.11 -4.45 -1.04
N ILE A 40 -3.00 -3.93 0.18
CA ILE A 40 -2.32 -4.63 1.29
C ILE A 40 -3.25 -5.58 2.05
N SER A 41 -4.58 -5.44 1.86
CA SER A 41 -5.58 -6.22 2.57
C SER A 41 -5.84 -7.57 1.91
N GLY A 42 -6.10 -8.60 2.71
CA GLY A 42 -6.44 -9.93 2.21
C GLY A 42 -6.21 -11.05 3.21
N GLY A 43 -6.77 -12.22 2.91
CA GLY A 43 -6.58 -13.43 3.69
C GLY A 43 -5.14 -13.98 3.60
N PRO A 44 -4.80 -15.02 4.38
CA PRO A 44 -3.44 -15.56 4.45
C PRO A 44 -2.95 -16.17 3.13
N GLN A 45 -3.86 -16.66 2.30
CA GLN A 45 -3.56 -17.28 1.01
C GLN A 45 -3.72 -16.34 -0.19
N VAL A 46 -4.12 -15.08 0.07
CA VAL A 46 -4.34 -14.10 -1.01
C VAL A 46 -3.00 -13.47 -1.40
N GLN A 47 -2.62 -13.68 -2.66
CA GLN A 47 -1.47 -12.99 -3.23
C GLN A 47 -1.85 -11.52 -3.50
N ARG A 48 -1.15 -10.59 -2.83
CA ARG A 48 -1.33 -9.15 -3.06
C ARG A 48 -0.70 -8.74 -4.39
N ASP A 49 -1.29 -7.76 -5.03
CA ASP A 49 -0.73 -7.16 -6.24
C ASP A 49 0.34 -6.11 -5.86
N TRP A 50 1.57 -6.59 -5.64
CA TRP A 50 2.68 -5.74 -5.21
C TRP A 50 3.14 -4.75 -6.28
N ASP A 51 2.88 -5.02 -7.56
CA ASP A 51 3.16 -4.06 -8.63
C ASP A 51 2.15 -2.90 -8.55
N ARG A 52 0.87 -3.18 -8.27
CA ARG A 52 -0.14 -2.18 -7.97
C ARG A 52 0.24 -1.34 -6.74
N PHE A 53 0.70 -1.98 -5.67
CA PHE A 53 1.17 -1.27 -4.47
C PHE A 53 2.31 -0.32 -4.79
N LYS A 54 3.36 -0.80 -5.44
CA LYS A 54 4.53 0.01 -5.79
C LYS A 54 4.18 1.15 -6.74
N ASN A 55 3.22 0.93 -7.65
CA ASN A 55 2.75 1.96 -8.57
C ASN A 55 2.13 3.18 -7.86
N LEU A 56 1.65 3.05 -6.62
CA LEU A 56 1.12 4.20 -5.85
C LEU A 56 2.21 5.20 -5.45
N PHE A 57 3.47 4.81 -5.43
CA PHE A 57 4.57 5.59 -4.89
C PHE A 57 5.40 6.29 -5.97
N LYS A 58 6.03 7.41 -5.61
CA LYS A 58 7.23 7.88 -6.31
C LYS A 58 8.37 6.90 -6.04
N PRO A 59 9.35 6.76 -6.96
CA PRO A 59 10.53 5.91 -6.74
C PRO A 59 11.30 6.25 -5.45
N GLU A 60 11.33 7.54 -5.09
CA GLU A 60 11.95 8.05 -3.87
C GLU A 60 11.09 7.91 -2.62
N GLY A 61 9.84 7.42 -2.78
CA GLY A 61 8.86 7.28 -1.70
C GLY A 61 9.37 6.43 -0.53
N ARG A 62 8.91 6.74 0.68
CA ARG A 62 9.35 6.07 1.91
C ARG A 62 8.17 5.70 2.80
N LEU A 63 8.32 4.56 3.44
CA LEU A 63 7.43 4.09 4.50
C LEU A 63 8.19 4.13 5.82
N LEU A 64 7.63 4.81 6.81
CA LEU A 64 8.31 5.16 8.08
C LEU A 64 7.50 4.64 9.28
N PRO A 65 7.58 3.33 9.60
CA PRO A 65 6.98 2.79 10.81
C PRO A 65 7.66 3.32 12.07
N THR A 66 6.86 3.77 13.04
CA THR A 66 7.37 3.93 14.41
C THR A 66 7.29 2.60 15.15
N ARG A 67 8.31 2.30 15.94
CA ARG A 67 8.41 1.07 16.73
C ARG A 67 9.08 1.36 18.06
N LYS A 68 8.99 0.39 18.97
CA LYS A 68 9.85 0.32 20.15
C LYS A 68 10.91 -0.77 19.93
N ASP A 69 12.14 -0.50 20.37
CA ASP A 69 13.18 -1.52 20.48
C ASP A 69 12.95 -2.39 21.73
N GLU A 70 13.82 -3.36 21.97
CA GLU A 70 13.75 -4.24 23.15
C GLU A 70 13.91 -3.48 24.47
N GLY A 71 14.55 -2.33 24.46
CA GLY A 71 14.70 -1.42 25.60
C GLY A 71 13.52 -0.47 25.80
N GLY A 72 12.51 -0.51 24.90
CA GLY A 72 11.35 0.38 24.93
C GLY A 72 11.59 1.76 24.32
N ASN A 73 12.74 2.02 23.71
CA ASN A 73 13.03 3.28 23.05
C ASN A 73 12.29 3.38 21.71
N LEU A 74 11.82 4.59 21.40
CA LEU A 74 11.21 4.85 20.10
C LEU A 74 12.27 4.82 18.99
N ILE A 75 11.99 4.04 17.95
CA ILE A 75 12.82 3.95 16.76
C ILE A 75 12.01 4.23 15.50
N LEU A 76 12.66 4.82 14.52
CA LEU A 76 12.14 5.08 13.20
C LEU A 76 13.06 4.44 12.16
N LYS A 77 12.49 3.67 11.25
CA LYS A 77 13.21 3.10 10.11
C LYS A 77 12.54 3.53 8.81
N ALA A 78 13.27 4.21 7.95
CA ALA A 78 12.78 4.49 6.60
C ALA A 78 12.97 3.23 5.73
N LEU A 79 11.90 2.84 5.04
CA LEU A 79 11.87 1.72 4.10
C LEU A 79 11.48 2.22 2.72
N THR A 80 12.08 1.68 1.69
CA THR A 80 11.54 1.78 0.33
C THR A 80 10.26 0.94 0.20
N PRO A 81 9.42 1.17 -0.84
CA PRO A 81 8.29 0.29 -1.10
C PRO A 81 8.67 -1.20 -1.27
N ASP A 82 9.82 -1.50 -1.90
CA ASP A 82 10.29 -2.88 -2.04
C ASP A 82 10.69 -3.50 -0.71
N GLU A 83 11.44 -2.78 0.14
CA GLU A 83 11.81 -3.25 1.49
C GLU A 83 10.57 -3.47 2.37
N TYR A 84 9.55 -2.61 2.23
CA TYR A 84 8.27 -2.80 2.92
C TYR A 84 7.57 -4.08 2.47
N VAL A 85 7.51 -4.34 1.16
CA VAL A 85 6.90 -5.56 0.60
C VAL A 85 7.60 -6.82 1.15
N GLU A 86 8.92 -6.85 1.17
CA GLU A 86 9.67 -7.99 1.71
C GLU A 86 9.44 -8.16 3.22
N LEU A 87 9.41 -7.07 3.96
CA LEU A 87 9.09 -7.08 5.39
C LEU A 87 7.67 -7.58 5.64
N PHE A 88 6.69 -7.12 4.84
CA PHE A 88 5.30 -7.54 4.94
C PHE A 88 5.15 -9.04 4.71
N LYS A 89 5.72 -9.57 3.62
CA LYS A 89 5.72 -11.00 3.29
C LYS A 89 6.32 -11.86 4.42
N SER A 90 7.36 -11.38 5.07
CA SER A 90 8.05 -12.13 6.13
C SER A 90 7.33 -12.13 7.48
N ARG A 91 6.49 -11.13 7.75
CA ARG A 91 5.91 -10.90 9.09
C ARG A 91 4.40 -11.14 9.19
N ILE A 92 3.70 -11.24 8.07
CA ILE A 92 2.25 -11.39 8.05
C ILE A 92 1.87 -12.72 7.40
N PRO A 93 2.05 -13.84 8.13
CA PRO A 93 1.64 -15.17 7.65
C PRO A 93 0.13 -15.37 7.75
N THR A 94 -0.55 -14.55 8.57
CA THR A 94 -2.01 -14.55 8.77
C THR A 94 -2.69 -13.57 7.82
N GLY A 95 -4.02 -13.51 7.84
CA GLY A 95 -4.76 -12.48 7.13
C GLY A 95 -4.43 -11.09 7.70
N PHE A 96 -4.45 -10.09 6.83
CA PHE A 96 -4.29 -8.68 7.17
C PHE A 96 -5.34 -7.87 6.42
N PHE A 97 -6.23 -7.24 7.14
CA PHE A 97 -7.27 -6.38 6.59
C PHE A 97 -7.15 -5.03 7.28
N GLU A 98 -6.81 -4.02 6.49
CA GLU A 98 -6.71 -2.65 6.97
C GLU A 98 -7.71 -1.77 6.22
N ARG A 99 -8.37 -0.88 6.94
CA ARG A 99 -9.26 0.10 6.33
C ARG A 99 -9.15 1.44 7.03
N GLU A 100 -9.39 2.49 6.28
CA GLU A 100 -9.56 3.82 6.82
C GLU A 100 -10.89 3.95 7.55
N ILE A 101 -10.88 4.60 8.71
CA ILE A 101 -12.08 4.89 9.51
C ILE A 101 -12.37 6.38 9.64
N SER A 102 -11.36 7.25 9.46
CA SER A 102 -11.49 8.71 9.48
C SER A 102 -10.34 9.34 8.73
N ARG A 103 -10.57 10.53 8.15
CA ARG A 103 -9.56 11.27 7.40
C ARG A 103 -9.64 12.77 7.67
N LYS A 104 -8.48 13.41 7.73
CA LYS A 104 -8.31 14.84 7.51
C LYS A 104 -7.36 15.01 6.34
N GLU A 105 -7.68 15.88 5.40
CA GLU A 105 -6.84 16.13 4.23
C GLU A 105 -6.72 17.62 3.94
N GLU A 106 -5.58 18.01 3.41
CA GLU A 106 -5.27 19.35 2.97
C GLU A 106 -4.49 19.27 1.66
N GLU A 107 -4.83 20.14 0.70
CA GLU A 107 -4.18 20.19 -0.61
C GLU A 107 -3.83 21.62 -0.97
N PHE A 108 -2.62 21.82 -1.49
CA PHE A 108 -2.20 23.08 -2.08
C PHE A 108 -1.26 22.84 -3.27
N GLY A 109 -1.70 23.18 -4.47
CA GLY A 109 -0.91 23.03 -5.69
C GLY A 109 -0.52 21.57 -5.95
N THR A 110 0.77 21.27 -5.84
CA THR A 110 1.32 19.92 -6.05
C THR A 110 1.47 19.11 -4.76
N VAL A 111 1.12 19.67 -3.62
CA VAL A 111 1.31 19.06 -2.30
C VAL A 111 -0.03 18.71 -1.70
N ALA A 112 -0.20 17.47 -1.24
CA ALA A 112 -1.34 17.08 -0.42
C ALA A 112 -0.87 16.31 0.81
N HIS A 113 -1.59 16.51 1.92
CA HIS A 113 -1.39 15.82 3.18
C HIS A 113 -2.68 15.11 3.59
N VAL A 114 -2.55 13.83 3.92
CA VAL A 114 -3.65 13.02 4.43
C VAL A 114 -3.28 12.47 5.80
N PHE A 115 -4.07 12.79 6.80
CA PHE A 115 -3.96 12.22 8.15
C PHE A 115 -5.08 11.21 8.32
N SER A 116 -4.75 9.96 8.00
CA SER A 116 -5.70 8.84 7.85
C SER A 116 -5.68 7.96 9.08
N THR A 117 -6.80 7.86 9.78
CA THR A 117 -6.97 6.92 10.89
C THR A 117 -7.41 5.59 10.33
N TYR A 118 -6.73 4.53 10.73
CA TYR A 118 -7.00 3.18 10.27
C TYR A 118 -7.31 2.21 11.40
N GLU A 119 -7.94 1.10 11.04
CA GLU A 119 -8.03 -0.10 11.88
C GLU A 119 -7.58 -1.33 11.11
N THR A 120 -7.00 -2.29 11.83
CA THR A 120 -6.57 -3.58 11.27
C THR A 120 -7.31 -4.74 11.91
N LYS A 121 -7.47 -5.83 11.14
CA LYS A 121 -8.05 -7.10 11.55
C LYS A 121 -7.25 -8.24 10.93
N GLU A 122 -7.24 -9.41 11.57
CA GLU A 122 -6.66 -10.64 10.99
C GLU A 122 -7.63 -11.37 10.06
N LYS A 123 -8.94 -11.19 10.29
CA LYS A 123 -10.03 -11.76 9.49
C LYS A 123 -10.98 -10.64 9.08
N LYS A 124 -11.53 -10.71 7.88
CA LYS A 124 -12.42 -9.67 7.33
C LYS A 124 -13.55 -9.31 8.30
N GLU A 125 -14.21 -10.31 8.87
CA GLU A 125 -15.30 -10.15 9.84
C GLU A 125 -14.83 -10.36 11.30
N GLY A 126 -13.52 -10.27 11.55
CA GLY A 126 -12.94 -10.43 12.89
C GLY A 126 -12.97 -9.15 13.71
N PRO A 127 -12.55 -9.26 14.99
CA PRO A 127 -12.37 -8.09 15.85
C PRO A 127 -11.22 -7.22 15.33
N VAL A 128 -11.29 -5.92 15.67
CA VAL A 128 -10.17 -4.99 15.47
C VAL A 128 -9.00 -5.42 16.35
N THR A 129 -7.84 -5.59 15.75
CA THR A 129 -6.61 -6.01 16.43
C THR A 129 -5.69 -4.83 16.75
N ASN A 130 -5.74 -3.78 15.94
CA ASN A 130 -4.96 -2.57 16.16
C ASN A 130 -5.62 -1.37 15.45
N ARG A 131 -5.27 -0.17 15.87
CA ARG A 131 -5.62 1.10 15.21
C ARG A 131 -4.40 2.00 15.22
N GLY A 132 -4.44 3.03 14.39
CA GLY A 132 -3.38 4.02 14.36
C GLY A 132 -3.69 5.14 13.38
N ILE A 133 -2.70 5.98 13.15
CA ILE A 133 -2.79 7.07 12.19
C ILE A 133 -1.62 6.97 11.22
N ASN A 134 -1.93 7.04 9.94
CA ASN A 134 -1.01 7.23 8.84
C ASN A 134 -0.97 8.73 8.48
N SER A 135 0.20 9.37 8.60
CA SER A 135 0.49 10.68 8.02
C SER A 135 1.06 10.44 6.62
N ILE A 136 0.27 10.74 5.59
CA ILE A 136 0.60 10.44 4.20
C ILE A 136 0.85 11.73 3.46
N GLN A 137 2.01 11.86 2.82
CA GLN A 137 2.32 12.96 1.93
C GLN A 137 2.16 12.51 0.49
N LEU A 138 1.45 13.32 -0.30
CA LEU A 138 1.20 13.07 -1.70
C LEU A 138 1.79 14.19 -2.56
N PHE A 139 2.31 13.81 -3.72
CA PHE A 139 2.72 14.70 -4.80
C PHE A 139 1.74 14.56 -5.95
N LYS A 140 1.13 15.67 -6.36
CA LYS A 140 0.27 15.74 -7.54
C LYS A 140 1.11 16.14 -8.76
N ASP A 141 1.12 15.27 -9.75
CA ASP A 141 1.77 15.49 -11.04
C ASP A 141 0.73 15.34 -12.15
N GLN A 142 0.33 16.45 -12.75
CA GLN A 142 -0.78 16.51 -13.70
C GLN A 142 -2.07 15.90 -13.11
N ASP A 143 -2.57 14.81 -13.69
CA ASP A 143 -3.79 14.13 -13.28
C ASP A 143 -3.53 12.90 -12.38
N ARG A 144 -2.38 12.87 -11.71
CA ARG A 144 -1.95 11.72 -10.91
C ARG A 144 -1.39 12.14 -9.55
N TYR A 145 -1.82 11.41 -8.51
CA TYR A 145 -1.23 11.50 -7.18
C TYR A 145 -0.22 10.36 -6.97
N TYR A 146 0.91 10.70 -6.34
CA TYR A 146 1.95 9.76 -5.93
C TYR A 146 2.16 9.86 -4.44
N ILE A 147 2.25 8.74 -3.75
CA ILE A 147 2.67 8.72 -2.35
C ILE A 147 4.18 9.01 -2.28
N VAL A 148 4.54 10.05 -1.51
CA VAL A 148 5.94 10.42 -1.24
C VAL A 148 6.38 9.81 0.08
N SER A 149 5.52 9.82 1.10
CA SER A 149 5.81 9.17 2.37
C SER A 149 4.54 8.70 3.07
N ILE A 150 4.67 7.60 3.80
CA ILE A 150 3.71 7.16 4.80
C ILE A 150 4.46 7.04 6.12
N PHE A 151 4.09 7.86 7.10
CA PHE A 151 4.65 7.84 8.44
C PHE A 151 3.55 7.52 9.43
N TRP A 152 3.70 6.47 10.25
CA TRP A 152 2.60 6.05 11.09
C TRP A 152 2.99 5.64 12.50
N CYS A 153 2.00 5.80 13.39
CA CYS A 153 2.04 5.32 14.75
C CYS A 153 0.76 4.54 15.06
N ALA A 154 0.91 3.39 15.69
CA ALA A 154 -0.21 2.56 16.12
C ALA A 154 -0.53 2.76 17.62
N GLU A 155 -1.78 2.56 18.02
CA GLU A 155 -2.19 2.59 19.45
C GLU A 155 -1.40 1.60 20.30
N SER A 156 -1.00 0.46 19.73
CA SER A 156 -0.15 -0.54 20.41
C SER A 156 1.20 0.00 20.89
N MET A 157 1.59 1.20 20.43
CA MET A 157 2.76 1.93 20.92
C MET A 157 2.52 2.62 22.28
N GLY A 158 1.29 2.58 22.80
CA GLY A 158 0.89 3.20 24.06
C GLY A 158 0.39 4.64 23.92
N PHE A 159 -0.13 5.00 22.74
CA PHE A 159 -0.74 6.30 22.46
C PHE A 159 -2.21 6.11 22.09
N ASP A 160 -3.11 6.67 22.89
CA ASP A 160 -4.55 6.64 22.58
C ASP A 160 -4.88 7.52 21.39
N LEU A 161 -5.77 7.06 20.52
CA LEU A 161 -6.28 7.86 19.42
C LEU A 161 -7.13 9.03 19.94
N PRO A 162 -6.80 10.29 19.58
CA PRO A 162 -7.64 11.43 19.95
C PRO A 162 -9.03 11.32 19.32
N LYS A 163 -10.09 11.63 20.09
CA LYS A 163 -11.49 11.54 19.63
C LYS A 163 -11.76 12.23 18.29
N LYS A 164 -11.12 13.39 18.05
CA LYS A 164 -11.25 14.16 16.80
C LYS A 164 -10.79 13.42 15.53
N TYR A 165 -10.06 12.30 15.69
CA TYR A 165 -9.58 11.44 14.60
C TYR A 165 -10.29 10.08 14.54
N ILE A 166 -11.22 9.82 15.45
CA ILE A 166 -12.07 8.61 15.42
C ILE A 166 -13.47 8.98 14.94
N SER A 167 -13.65 10.20 14.46
CA SER A 167 -14.94 10.82 14.35
C SER A 167 -15.95 10.04 13.53
N ASP A 168 -17.09 10.11 14.04
CA ASP A 168 -18.40 9.97 13.46
C ASP A 168 -18.47 10.47 12.03
N LYS A 169 -18.80 9.55 11.14
CA LYS A 169 -19.32 9.90 9.81
C LYS A 169 -20.77 10.32 9.98
#